data_65fc2650e092e088c07d5d117d1ac0b0
#
_entry.id   65fc2650e092e088c07d5d117d1ac0b0
#
_cell.length_a   1.000
_cell.length_b   1.000
_cell.length_c   1.000
_cell.angle_alpha   90.00
_cell.angle_beta   90.00
_cell.angle_gamma   90.00
#
_symmetry.space_group_name_H-M   'P 1'
#
loop_
_entity.id
_entity.type
_entity.pdbx_description
1 polymer ?
#
loop_
_entity_poly.entity_id
_entity_poly.type
_entity_poly.pdbx_seq_one_letter_code
_entity_poly.pdbx_strand_id
1 'polypeptide(L)'
;PCIGRCEQAPAVAVGQHPVAYASCESVQAKVKAAVTTHTPSGFIDRAAYEAQGGYRLLKQCIGGEHDVESVIKTMEDSGLRGLGGAGFPAGRKWRIVRNETAPRLMAVNIDEGEPGTFKDRWYLERDPNRFIEGMLIAAWAVGISKIYVYLRDEYHGCRAMLEAELSALRAHPPYPGMPEIH
;
A
#
# COMPACT_ATOMS: atom_id res chain seq x y z
N PRO A 1 -15.52 -16.65 5.20
CA PRO A 1 -14.21 -15.99 5.27
C PRO A 1 -14.35 -14.55 5.73
N CYS A 2 -13.31 -14.00 6.33
CA CYS A 2 -13.27 -12.60 6.73
C CYS A 2 -13.01 -11.72 5.51
N ILE A 3 -13.86 -10.69 5.29
CA ILE A 3 -13.71 -9.75 4.17
C ILE A 3 -12.99 -8.45 4.57
N GLY A 4 -12.43 -8.39 5.79
CA GLY A 4 -11.66 -7.24 6.30
C GLY A 4 -12.45 -5.93 6.45
N ARG A 5 -13.75 -6.03 6.78
CA ARG A 5 -14.67 -4.89 6.92
C ARG A 5 -15.28 -4.80 8.32
N CYS A 6 -14.47 -5.07 9.34
CA CYS A 6 -14.95 -5.14 10.74
C CYS A 6 -15.54 -3.82 11.23
N GLU A 7 -15.02 -2.68 10.77
CA GLU A 7 -15.54 -1.35 11.12
C GLU A 7 -16.90 -1.04 10.49
N GLN A 8 -17.32 -1.86 9.52
CA GLN A 8 -18.58 -1.73 8.78
C GLN A 8 -19.57 -2.86 9.13
N ALA A 9 -19.30 -3.58 10.21
CA ALA A 9 -20.14 -4.71 10.62
C ALA A 9 -21.57 -4.27 10.97
N PRO A 10 -22.57 -5.14 10.65
CA PRO A 10 -22.46 -6.37 9.91
C PRO A 10 -22.13 -6.10 8.43
N ALA A 11 -21.16 -6.82 7.87
CA ALA A 11 -20.73 -6.64 6.48
C ALA A 11 -20.89 -7.94 5.69
N VAL A 12 -21.38 -7.81 4.46
CA VAL A 12 -21.62 -8.93 3.54
C VAL A 12 -21.03 -8.59 2.17
N ALA A 13 -20.53 -9.58 1.45
CA ALA A 13 -20.12 -9.42 0.07
C ALA A 13 -21.20 -9.94 -0.90
N VAL A 14 -21.54 -9.15 -1.91
CA VAL A 14 -22.34 -9.55 -3.07
C VAL A 14 -21.37 -9.62 -4.26
N GLY A 15 -20.94 -10.84 -4.61
CA GLY A 15 -19.77 -10.98 -5.48
C GLY A 15 -18.54 -10.36 -4.82
N GLN A 16 -17.95 -9.37 -5.48
CA GLN A 16 -16.82 -8.59 -4.97
C GLN A 16 -17.22 -7.24 -4.33
N HIS A 17 -18.52 -6.94 -4.31
CA HIS A 17 -19.04 -5.69 -3.75
C HIS A 17 -19.32 -5.83 -2.25
N PRO A 18 -18.62 -5.12 -1.36
CA PRO A 18 -18.91 -5.12 0.07
C PRO A 18 -20.14 -4.25 0.36
N VAL A 19 -21.06 -4.78 1.15
CA VAL A 19 -22.21 -4.07 1.68
C VAL A 19 -21.95 -3.80 3.15
N ALA A 20 -21.72 -2.54 3.48
CA ALA A 20 -21.50 -2.09 4.85
C ALA A 20 -22.83 -2.00 5.61
N TYR A 21 -22.79 -2.26 6.92
CA TYR A 21 -23.96 -2.19 7.81
C TYR A 21 -25.16 -2.96 7.21
N ALA A 22 -24.87 -4.16 6.74
CA ALA A 22 -25.77 -4.95 5.91
C ALA A 22 -27.09 -5.30 6.63
N SER A 23 -28.20 -5.04 5.95
CA SER A 23 -29.52 -5.56 6.27
C SER A 23 -29.99 -6.51 5.15
N CYS A 24 -31.01 -7.33 5.42
CA CYS A 24 -31.60 -8.16 4.38
C CYS A 24 -32.04 -7.34 3.16
N GLU A 25 -32.61 -6.17 3.39
CA GLU A 25 -33.08 -5.26 2.33
C GLU A 25 -31.94 -4.70 1.49
N SER A 26 -30.85 -4.21 2.15
CA SER A 26 -29.69 -3.65 1.44
C SER A 26 -28.98 -4.71 0.59
N VAL A 27 -28.84 -5.92 1.11
CA VAL A 27 -28.23 -7.04 0.38
C VAL A 27 -29.12 -7.45 -0.81
N GLN A 28 -30.43 -7.61 -0.59
CA GLN A 28 -31.37 -7.95 -1.68
C GLN A 28 -31.39 -6.88 -2.77
N ALA A 29 -31.31 -5.60 -2.41
CA ALA A 29 -31.24 -4.51 -3.37
C ALA A 29 -29.99 -4.60 -4.26
N LYS A 30 -28.81 -4.90 -3.69
CA LYS A 30 -27.57 -5.10 -4.44
C LYS A 30 -27.63 -6.33 -5.35
N VAL A 31 -28.17 -7.44 -4.86
CA VAL A 31 -28.37 -8.66 -5.66
C VAL A 31 -29.31 -8.39 -6.84
N LYS A 32 -30.46 -7.76 -6.61
CA LYS A 32 -31.43 -7.42 -7.67
C LYS A 32 -30.84 -6.46 -8.71
N ALA A 33 -30.01 -5.52 -8.28
CA ALA A 33 -29.34 -4.56 -9.16
C ALA A 33 -28.07 -5.12 -9.82
N ALA A 34 -27.74 -6.40 -9.58
CA ALA A 34 -26.52 -7.07 -10.07
C ALA A 34 -25.23 -6.29 -9.79
N VAL A 35 -25.16 -5.60 -8.65
CA VAL A 35 -23.96 -4.85 -8.23
C VAL A 35 -22.99 -5.83 -7.58
N THR A 36 -22.04 -6.31 -8.37
CA THR A 36 -21.11 -7.39 -7.98
C THR A 36 -19.65 -6.94 -7.87
N THR A 37 -19.33 -5.72 -8.30
CA THR A 37 -17.98 -5.17 -8.25
C THR A 37 -17.93 -3.88 -7.44
N HIS A 38 -16.77 -3.57 -6.91
CA HIS A 38 -16.54 -2.35 -6.13
C HIS A 38 -15.18 -1.75 -6.49
N THR A 39 -15.19 -0.46 -6.80
CA THR A 39 -13.96 0.34 -6.86
C THR A 39 -14.06 1.42 -5.79
N PRO A 40 -13.06 1.56 -4.91
CA PRO A 40 -13.02 2.64 -3.94
C PRO A 40 -13.13 4.00 -4.63
N SER A 41 -13.86 4.92 -4.03
CA SER A 41 -14.02 6.29 -4.51
C SER A 41 -13.64 7.28 -3.42
N GLY A 42 -13.26 8.50 -3.82
CA GLY A 42 -12.90 9.55 -2.86
C GLY A 42 -11.52 9.37 -2.23
N PHE A 43 -10.66 8.52 -2.80
CA PHE A 43 -9.26 8.45 -2.40
C PHE A 43 -8.46 9.59 -3.02
N ILE A 44 -7.29 9.87 -2.46
CA ILE A 44 -6.32 10.83 -2.99
C ILE A 44 -5.59 10.16 -4.15
N ASP A 45 -6.02 10.45 -5.38
CA ASP A 45 -5.36 9.99 -6.59
C ASP A 45 -3.98 10.64 -6.76
N ARG A 46 -3.23 10.19 -7.76
CA ARG A 46 -1.88 10.71 -8.00
C ARG A 46 -1.84 12.22 -8.21
N ALA A 47 -2.78 12.78 -8.96
CA ALA A 47 -2.80 14.21 -9.25
C ALA A 47 -3.06 15.03 -7.98
N ALA A 48 -4.02 14.60 -7.18
CA ALA A 48 -4.32 15.24 -5.89
C ALA A 48 -3.16 15.08 -4.90
N TYR A 49 -2.49 13.93 -4.88
CA TYR A 49 -1.34 13.68 -4.04
C TYR A 49 -0.15 14.59 -4.42
N GLU A 50 0.17 14.70 -5.71
CA GLU A 50 1.23 15.58 -6.21
C GLU A 50 0.91 17.06 -5.92
N ALA A 51 -0.35 17.49 -6.08
CA ALA A 51 -0.78 18.84 -5.75
C ALA A 51 -0.61 19.20 -4.26
N GLN A 52 -0.66 18.21 -3.38
CA GLN A 52 -0.40 18.35 -1.94
C GLN A 52 1.09 18.23 -1.58
N GLY A 53 1.98 18.15 -2.56
CA GLY A 53 3.42 18.01 -2.36
C GLY A 53 3.89 16.55 -2.25
N GLY A 54 3.07 15.59 -2.63
CA GLY A 54 3.47 14.19 -2.74
C GLY A 54 4.59 13.95 -3.73
N TYR A 55 5.32 12.87 -3.55
CA TYR A 55 6.54 12.51 -4.29
C TYR A 55 7.69 13.53 -4.18
N ARG A 56 7.53 14.62 -3.42
CA ARG A 56 8.60 15.59 -3.20
C ARG A 56 9.75 14.99 -2.42
N LEU A 57 9.47 14.28 -1.33
CA LEU A 57 10.51 13.64 -0.51
C LEU A 57 11.28 12.59 -1.32
N LEU A 58 10.59 11.77 -2.10
CA LEU A 58 11.23 10.81 -3.00
C LEU A 58 12.16 11.52 -4.00
N LYS A 59 11.71 12.62 -4.63
CA LYS A 59 12.54 13.40 -5.56
C LYS A 59 13.77 14.01 -4.86
N GLN A 60 13.64 14.48 -3.65
CA GLN A 60 14.75 15.00 -2.83
C GLN A 60 15.77 13.90 -2.52
N CYS A 61 15.31 12.70 -2.15
CA CYS A 61 16.18 11.55 -1.95
C CYS A 61 16.95 11.17 -3.23
N ILE A 62 16.26 11.07 -4.35
CA ILE A 62 16.87 10.73 -5.64
C ILE A 62 17.82 11.84 -6.12
N GLY A 63 17.47 13.10 -5.89
CA GLY A 63 18.25 14.28 -6.23
C GLY A 63 19.48 14.51 -5.35
N GLY A 64 19.65 13.72 -4.27
CA GLY A 64 20.79 13.81 -3.37
C GLY A 64 20.68 14.89 -2.28
N GLU A 65 19.51 15.49 -2.09
CA GLU A 65 19.25 16.40 -0.95
C GLU A 65 19.27 15.63 0.39
N HIS A 66 18.89 14.35 0.34
CA HIS A 66 19.01 13.42 1.45
C HIS A 66 19.88 12.24 1.03
N ASP A 67 20.90 11.93 1.81
CA ASP A 67 21.69 10.73 1.62
C ASP A 67 21.02 9.51 2.26
N VAL A 68 21.39 8.33 1.78
CA VAL A 68 20.80 7.05 2.24
C VAL A 68 21.02 6.83 3.74
N GLU A 69 22.18 7.18 4.25
CA GLU A 69 22.52 6.96 5.67
C GLU A 69 21.64 7.83 6.58
N SER A 70 21.41 9.09 6.21
CA SER A 70 20.51 9.98 6.95
C SER A 70 19.07 9.48 6.97
N VAL A 71 18.59 8.94 5.85
CA VAL A 71 17.23 8.38 5.76
C VAL A 71 17.10 7.11 6.63
N ILE A 72 18.06 6.19 6.55
CA ILE A 72 18.06 4.99 7.39
C ILE A 72 18.16 5.36 8.87
N LYS A 73 19.02 6.32 9.21
CA LYS A 73 19.13 6.79 10.59
C LYS A 73 17.84 7.42 11.09
N THR A 74 17.18 8.23 10.27
CA THR A 74 15.86 8.80 10.60
C THR A 74 14.84 7.70 10.90
N MET A 75 14.83 6.61 10.10
CA MET A 75 13.98 5.46 10.35
C MET A 75 14.34 4.70 11.63
N GLU A 76 15.62 4.61 11.98
CA GLU A 76 16.05 4.00 13.26
C GLU A 76 15.63 4.87 14.45
N ASP A 77 15.87 6.19 14.37
CA ASP A 77 15.55 7.14 15.43
C ASP A 77 14.03 7.31 15.65
N SER A 78 13.21 7.08 14.60
CA SER A 78 11.75 7.11 14.71
C SER A 78 11.17 6.04 15.62
N GLY A 79 11.92 4.99 15.90
CA GLY A 79 11.44 3.84 16.66
C GLY A 79 10.33 3.02 15.99
N LEU A 80 10.06 3.26 14.69
CA LEU A 80 9.03 2.54 13.94
C LEU A 80 9.33 1.05 13.91
N ARG A 81 8.30 0.25 14.22
CA ARG A 81 8.38 -1.21 14.28
C ARG A 81 7.38 -1.86 13.34
N GLY A 82 7.68 -3.08 12.92
CA GLY A 82 6.72 -3.90 12.17
C GLY A 82 5.49 -4.23 13.03
N LEU A 83 4.33 -4.29 12.39
CA LEU A 83 3.05 -4.60 13.02
C LEU A 83 2.61 -6.06 12.79
N GLY A 84 3.47 -6.90 12.26
CA GLY A 84 3.22 -8.32 12.01
C GLY A 84 3.54 -9.24 13.20
N GLY A 85 3.42 -8.75 14.44
CA GLY A 85 3.61 -9.54 15.66
C GLY A 85 4.99 -9.45 16.27
N ALA A 86 6.07 -9.63 15.49
CA ALA A 86 7.45 -9.63 16.00
C ALA A 86 7.96 -8.26 16.45
N GLY A 87 7.35 -7.16 15.99
CA GLY A 87 7.73 -5.81 16.39
C GLY A 87 9.17 -5.42 16.03
N PHE A 88 9.72 -6.00 14.96
CA PHE A 88 11.12 -5.74 14.58
C PHE A 88 11.31 -4.27 14.15
N PRO A 89 12.38 -3.57 14.60
CA PRO A 89 12.63 -2.18 14.24
C PRO A 89 12.83 -2.01 12.73
N ALA A 90 12.02 -1.17 12.08
CA ALA A 90 12.02 -1.00 10.63
C ALA A 90 13.34 -0.47 10.08
N GLY A 91 13.91 0.57 10.69
CA GLY A 91 15.19 1.14 10.27
C GLY A 91 16.35 0.14 10.38
N ARG A 92 16.38 -0.65 11.47
CA ARG A 92 17.36 -1.73 11.62
C ARG A 92 17.23 -2.79 10.54
N LYS A 93 15.99 -3.16 10.14
CA LYS A 93 15.76 -4.08 9.03
C LYS A 93 16.34 -3.52 7.73
N TRP A 94 16.08 -2.24 7.43
CA TRP A 94 16.61 -1.59 6.24
C TRP A 94 18.14 -1.65 6.20
N ARG A 95 18.80 -1.33 7.32
CA ARG A 95 20.26 -1.38 7.43
C ARG A 95 20.81 -2.77 7.21
N ILE A 96 20.22 -3.79 7.84
CA ILE A 96 20.66 -5.19 7.68
C ILE A 96 20.56 -5.60 6.21
N VAL A 97 19.37 -5.41 5.59
CA VAL A 97 19.15 -5.83 4.20
C VAL A 97 20.05 -5.06 3.23
N ARG A 98 20.28 -3.76 3.48
CA ARG A 98 21.17 -2.95 2.64
C ARG A 98 22.60 -3.50 2.61
N ASN A 99 23.08 -4.07 3.70
CA ASN A 99 24.43 -4.65 3.80
C ASN A 99 24.56 -6.04 3.15
N GLU A 100 23.45 -6.66 2.75
CA GLU A 100 23.47 -7.94 2.06
C GLU A 100 23.88 -7.79 0.59
N THR A 101 24.35 -8.89 0.00
CA THR A 101 24.74 -8.93 -1.42
C THR A 101 23.55 -8.67 -2.34
N ALA A 102 23.75 -7.85 -3.38
CA ALA A 102 22.75 -7.67 -4.44
C ALA A 102 22.64 -8.93 -5.33
N PRO A 103 21.49 -9.17 -6.00
CA PRO A 103 20.31 -8.32 -6.03
C PRO A 103 19.46 -8.45 -4.76
N ARG A 104 18.92 -7.32 -4.30
CA ARG A 104 17.98 -7.28 -3.17
C ARG A 104 16.56 -7.12 -3.66
N LEU A 105 15.65 -7.86 -3.05
CA LEU A 105 14.22 -7.86 -3.40
C LEU A 105 13.40 -7.37 -2.22
N MET A 106 12.22 -6.80 -2.54
CA MET A 106 11.25 -6.36 -1.53
C MET A 106 9.94 -7.11 -1.72
N ALA A 107 9.45 -7.72 -0.66
CA ALA A 107 8.08 -8.20 -0.58
C ALA A 107 7.28 -7.25 0.35
N VAL A 108 6.26 -6.63 -0.20
CA VAL A 108 5.31 -5.80 0.55
C VAL A 108 4.10 -6.66 0.86
N ASN A 109 4.00 -7.05 2.12
CA ASN A 109 2.95 -7.94 2.56
C ASN A 109 1.72 -7.13 3.00
N ILE A 110 0.64 -7.25 2.24
CA ILE A 110 -0.70 -6.69 2.52
C ILE A 110 -1.71 -7.86 2.61
N ASP A 111 -1.27 -9.00 3.07
CA ASP A 111 -2.15 -10.13 3.41
C ASP A 111 -2.70 -9.94 4.83
N GLU A 112 -3.68 -9.06 4.95
CA GLU A 112 -4.31 -8.68 6.21
C GLU A 112 -5.44 -9.66 6.54
N GLY A 113 -5.09 -10.94 6.75
CA GLY A 113 -6.03 -12.06 6.90
C GLY A 113 -6.61 -12.24 8.29
N GLU A 114 -6.05 -11.62 9.32
CA GLU A 114 -6.47 -11.83 10.70
C GLU A 114 -7.79 -11.12 11.00
N PRO A 115 -8.79 -11.80 11.60
CA PRO A 115 -10.05 -11.19 11.99
C PRO A 115 -9.84 -9.97 12.89
N GLY A 116 -10.53 -8.86 12.57
CA GLY A 116 -10.40 -7.60 13.31
C GLY A 116 -9.32 -6.67 12.78
N THR A 117 -8.50 -7.11 11.82
CA THR A 117 -7.49 -6.26 11.17
C THR A 117 -7.99 -5.73 9.83
N PHE A 118 -7.86 -4.43 9.60
CA PHE A 118 -8.25 -3.73 8.37
C PHE A 118 -7.44 -2.44 8.15
N LYS A 119 -6.32 -2.27 8.84
CA LYS A 119 -5.47 -1.06 8.77
C LYS A 119 -4.91 -0.82 7.37
N ASP A 120 -4.45 -1.89 6.71
CA ASP A 120 -3.79 -1.79 5.41
C ASP A 120 -4.80 -1.36 4.33
N ARG A 121 -5.97 -2.02 4.31
CA ARG A 121 -7.08 -1.60 3.44
C ARG A 121 -7.51 -0.16 3.73
N TRP A 122 -7.61 0.20 4.99
CA TRP A 122 -8.09 1.52 5.40
C TRP A 122 -7.19 2.64 4.86
N TYR A 123 -5.88 2.45 4.88
CA TYR A 123 -4.93 3.40 4.32
C TYR A 123 -4.92 3.38 2.79
N LEU A 124 -4.90 2.20 2.18
CA LEU A 124 -4.91 2.08 0.71
C LEU A 124 -6.14 2.74 0.08
N GLU A 125 -7.33 2.51 0.63
CA GLU A 125 -8.59 3.10 0.13
C GLU A 125 -8.65 4.63 0.26
N ARG A 126 -7.69 5.27 0.93
CA ARG A 126 -7.65 6.73 1.16
C ARG A 126 -6.48 7.42 0.49
N ASP A 127 -5.30 6.86 0.61
CA ASP A 127 -4.06 7.51 0.14
C ASP A 127 -3.06 6.46 -0.40
N PRO A 128 -3.38 5.82 -1.55
CA PRO A 128 -2.52 4.80 -2.14
C PRO A 128 -1.18 5.36 -2.57
N ASN A 129 -1.11 6.64 -2.95
CA ASN A 129 0.11 7.26 -3.42
C ASN A 129 1.12 7.51 -2.31
N ARG A 130 0.68 7.77 -1.08
CA ARG A 130 1.56 7.82 0.10
C ARG A 130 2.22 6.47 0.37
N PHE A 131 1.45 5.39 0.25
CA PHE A 131 1.99 4.03 0.33
C PHE A 131 3.03 3.77 -0.76
N ILE A 132 2.73 4.13 -2.02
CA ILE A 132 3.64 3.95 -3.16
C ILE A 132 4.92 4.78 -2.96
N GLU A 133 4.83 6.05 -2.57
CA GLU A 133 6.00 6.89 -2.30
C GLU A 133 6.87 6.29 -1.19
N GLY A 134 6.28 5.87 -0.07
CA GLY A 134 7.01 5.23 1.03
C GLY A 134 7.72 3.94 0.61
N MET A 135 7.06 3.12 -0.20
CA MET A 135 7.62 1.91 -0.78
C MET A 135 8.83 2.22 -1.68
N LEU A 136 8.76 3.25 -2.51
CA LEU A 136 9.84 3.67 -3.40
C LEU A 136 11.03 4.28 -2.63
N ILE A 137 10.77 5.08 -1.58
CA ILE A 137 11.82 5.59 -0.69
C ILE A 137 12.54 4.43 0.00
N ALA A 138 11.79 3.45 0.51
CA ALA A 138 12.38 2.26 1.11
C ALA A 138 13.23 1.46 0.11
N ALA A 139 12.71 1.29 -1.11
CA ALA A 139 13.42 0.59 -2.18
C ALA A 139 14.73 1.30 -2.56
N TRP A 140 14.70 2.61 -2.69
CA TRP A 140 15.89 3.42 -2.94
C TRP A 140 16.90 3.31 -1.78
N ALA A 141 16.44 3.53 -0.54
CA ALA A 141 17.30 3.50 0.64
C ALA A 141 17.99 2.15 0.85
N VAL A 142 17.29 1.04 0.57
CA VAL A 142 17.81 -0.32 0.73
C VAL A 142 18.56 -0.81 -0.52
N GLY A 143 18.33 -0.19 -1.68
CA GLY A 143 18.90 -0.63 -2.97
C GLY A 143 18.20 -1.86 -3.51
N ILE A 144 16.88 -1.83 -3.54
CA ILE A 144 16.01 -2.90 -4.04
C ILE A 144 15.94 -2.86 -5.56
N SER A 145 16.07 -4.01 -6.21
CA SER A 145 15.99 -4.15 -7.67
C SER A 145 14.58 -4.49 -8.16
N LYS A 146 13.79 -5.24 -7.38
CA LYS A 146 12.41 -5.62 -7.70
C LYS A 146 11.54 -5.60 -6.46
N ILE A 147 10.28 -5.21 -6.65
CA ILE A 147 9.26 -5.14 -5.60
C ILE A 147 8.13 -6.07 -5.96
N TYR A 148 7.68 -6.87 -5.01
CA TYR A 148 6.49 -7.72 -5.10
C TYR A 148 5.48 -7.26 -4.09
N VAL A 149 4.29 -6.85 -4.55
CA VAL A 149 3.19 -6.43 -3.69
C VAL A 149 2.20 -7.59 -3.55
N TYR A 150 2.16 -8.17 -2.37
CA TYR A 150 1.24 -9.26 -2.04
C TYR A 150 0.01 -8.69 -1.33
N LEU A 151 -1.10 -8.66 -2.04
CA LEU A 151 -2.40 -8.18 -1.54
C LEU A 151 -3.37 -9.35 -1.42
N ARG A 152 -4.08 -9.43 -0.29
CA ARG A 152 -5.07 -10.48 -0.10
C ARG A 152 -6.20 -10.39 -1.14
N ASP A 153 -6.71 -11.55 -1.54
CA ASP A 153 -7.69 -11.66 -2.63
C ASP A 153 -9.01 -10.94 -2.34
N GLU A 154 -9.48 -10.92 -1.09
CA GLU A 154 -10.75 -10.29 -0.74
C GLU A 154 -10.77 -8.76 -0.88
N TYR A 155 -9.62 -8.13 -1.10
CA TYR A 155 -9.50 -6.68 -1.30
C TYR A 155 -9.57 -6.28 -2.78
N HIS A 156 -10.53 -6.83 -3.51
CA HIS A 156 -10.70 -6.59 -4.97
C HIS A 156 -10.70 -5.10 -5.35
N GLY A 157 -11.38 -4.26 -4.57
CA GLY A 157 -11.42 -2.82 -4.80
C GLY A 157 -10.06 -2.16 -4.65
N CYS A 158 -9.31 -2.49 -3.58
CA CYS A 158 -7.94 -2.00 -3.37
C CYS A 158 -7.02 -2.47 -4.49
N ARG A 159 -7.17 -3.72 -4.95
CA ARG A 159 -6.40 -4.26 -6.06
C ARG A 159 -6.61 -3.45 -7.34
N ALA A 160 -7.86 -3.25 -7.75
CA ALA A 160 -8.17 -2.50 -8.97
C ALA A 160 -7.64 -1.06 -8.91
N MET A 161 -7.78 -0.39 -7.77
CA MET A 161 -7.26 0.94 -7.53
C MET A 161 -5.72 0.97 -7.59
N LEU A 162 -5.06 0.06 -6.87
CA LEU A 162 -3.60 -0.01 -6.83
C LEU A 162 -3.00 -0.34 -8.20
N GLU A 163 -3.61 -1.24 -8.96
CA GLU A 163 -3.21 -1.55 -10.35
C GLU A 163 -3.30 -0.32 -11.24
N ALA A 164 -4.35 0.52 -11.09
CA ALA A 164 -4.50 1.77 -11.84
C ALA A 164 -3.40 2.78 -11.49
N GLU A 165 -3.15 3.00 -10.18
CA GLU A 165 -2.12 3.93 -9.71
C GLU A 165 -0.70 3.46 -10.10
N LEU A 166 -0.40 2.16 -10.01
CA LEU A 166 0.87 1.60 -10.47
C LEU A 166 1.03 1.67 -11.99
N SER A 167 -0.05 1.55 -12.75
CA SER A 167 -0.02 1.73 -14.20
C SER A 167 0.29 3.18 -14.58
N ALA A 168 -0.32 4.14 -13.89
CA ALA A 168 -0.01 5.56 -14.04
C ALA A 168 1.44 5.87 -13.64
N LEU A 169 1.94 5.24 -12.59
CA LEU A 169 3.33 5.38 -12.14
C LEU A 169 4.32 4.85 -13.18
N ARG A 170 4.04 3.70 -13.80
CA ARG A 170 4.89 3.11 -14.86
C ARG A 170 4.90 3.97 -16.13
N ALA A 171 3.75 4.56 -16.48
CA ALA A 171 3.65 5.45 -17.63
C ALA A 171 4.47 6.74 -17.43
N HIS A 172 4.54 7.24 -16.19
CA HIS A 172 5.28 8.45 -15.85
C HIS A 172 6.10 8.20 -14.57
N PRO A 173 7.23 7.47 -14.66
CA PRO A 173 8.04 7.14 -13.49
C PRO A 173 8.62 8.40 -12.85
N PRO A 174 8.62 8.48 -11.51
CA PRO A 174 9.13 9.66 -10.79
C PRO A 174 10.64 9.84 -10.92
N TYR A 175 11.37 8.79 -11.30
CA TYR A 175 12.80 8.83 -11.58
C TYR A 175 13.23 7.68 -12.50
N PRO A 176 14.33 7.86 -13.27
CA PRO A 176 14.90 6.81 -14.12
C PRO A 176 15.45 5.64 -13.29
N GLY A 177 15.24 4.42 -13.72
CA GLY A 177 15.74 3.23 -13.02
C GLY A 177 14.96 2.86 -11.77
N MET A 178 13.70 3.30 -11.67
CA MET A 178 12.76 2.83 -10.65
C MET A 178 12.68 1.30 -10.65
N PRO A 179 12.63 0.62 -9.49
CA PRO A 179 12.46 -0.82 -9.42
C PRO A 179 11.24 -1.31 -10.18
N GLU A 180 11.35 -2.49 -10.76
CA GLU A 180 10.21 -3.19 -11.34
C GLU A 180 9.25 -3.60 -10.22
N ILE A 181 7.94 -3.32 -10.39
CA ILE A 181 6.90 -3.61 -9.38
C ILE A 181 5.93 -4.65 -9.96
N HIS A 182 5.75 -5.75 -9.22
CA HIS A 182 4.87 -6.87 -9.57
C HIS A 182 3.72 -7.00 -8.60
#